data_6d18a452189ce266c16e8887f2f75a0f
#
_entry.id   6d18a452189ce266c16e8887f2f75a0f
#
_cell.length_a   1.000
_cell.length_b   1.000
_cell.length_c   1.000
_cell.angle_alpha   90.00
_cell.angle_beta   90.00
_cell.angle_gamma   90.00
#
_symmetry.space_group_name_H-M   'P 1'
#
loop_
_entity.id
_entity.type
_entity.pdbx_description
1 polymer ?
#
loop_
_entity_poly.entity_id
_entity_poly.type
_entity_poly.pdbx_seq_one_letter_code
_entity_poly.pdbx_strand_id
1 'polypeptide(L)'
;VVECYTSSAVTEFKKNGPKPVVTAVSSTMPVVGSTVTITGQNFIEVSRVNINGEFDIPVGDITTSNTFDEISFVLPQAPTQSGHISVTAIGGTVESAEIFYPLENVILNYDGIGSHVWGDCSFVVADGSSAPYVSNGTCLGITGTVSASNYWWKQSYSNAQWVNTSIIPGNTPIDDLKLQFECFVKEVFTGPVFQIAMCENFDAALNGYVPVSSFTGKTETGKWMQCSVSLSSVVADATYQDFLNRNSTHIGVYATNPGSSQATIEVYFDNFRIVRK
;
A
#
# COMPACT_ATOMS: atom_id res chain seq x y z
N VAL A 1 30.72 18.65 67.19
CA VAL A 1 30.19 19.08 65.89
C VAL A 1 30.01 17.84 65.06
N VAL A 2 28.78 17.44 64.78
CA VAL A 2 28.46 16.29 63.91
C VAL A 2 28.18 16.89 62.55
N GLU A 3 29.08 16.70 61.60
CA GLU A 3 28.82 17.05 60.20
C GLU A 3 27.95 15.97 59.55
N CYS A 4 26.73 16.36 59.21
CA CYS A 4 25.80 15.51 58.47
C CYS A 4 26.05 15.68 56.96
N TYR A 5 26.75 14.73 56.35
CA TYR A 5 26.88 14.69 54.88
C TYR A 5 25.60 14.12 54.31
N THR A 6 24.74 14.92 53.75
CA THR A 6 23.66 14.49 52.86
C THR A 6 24.20 14.28 51.44
N SER A 7 24.60 13.08 51.11
CA SER A 7 24.82 12.69 49.74
C SER A 7 23.47 12.34 49.08
N SER A 8 22.89 13.27 48.35
CA SER A 8 21.79 12.97 47.44
C SER A 8 22.39 12.36 46.14
N ALA A 9 22.63 11.06 46.18
CA ALA A 9 22.82 10.34 44.93
C ALA A 9 21.44 10.26 44.26
N VAL A 10 21.19 11.13 43.30
CA VAL A 10 20.07 10.95 42.37
C VAL A 10 20.45 9.76 41.50
N THR A 11 19.98 8.57 41.89
CA THR A 11 20.06 7.40 41.02
C THR A 11 18.97 7.60 39.99
N GLU A 12 19.32 7.97 38.76
CA GLU A 12 18.41 7.89 37.64
C GLU A 12 18.02 6.43 37.47
N PHE A 13 16.83 6.06 37.90
CA PHE A 13 16.26 4.77 37.60
C PHE A 13 15.95 4.76 36.10
N LYS A 14 16.81 4.12 35.32
CA LYS A 14 16.55 3.84 33.92
C LYS A 14 15.42 2.83 33.88
N LYS A 15 14.23 3.29 33.50
CA LYS A 15 13.04 2.44 33.33
C LYS A 15 13.35 1.50 32.14
N ASN A 16 13.57 0.23 32.40
CA ASN A 16 13.81 -0.77 31.37
C ASN A 16 12.51 -1.55 31.11
N GLY A 17 12.00 -1.45 29.88
CA GLY A 17 10.90 -2.26 29.38
C GLY A 17 11.39 -3.36 28.42
N PRO A 18 10.54 -4.31 28.05
CA PRO A 18 10.83 -5.25 26.98
C PRO A 18 11.00 -4.48 25.65
N LYS A 19 11.93 -4.97 24.81
CA LYS A 19 12.20 -4.34 23.50
C LYS A 19 10.94 -4.38 22.62
N PRO A 20 10.55 -3.27 21.97
CA PRO A 20 9.43 -3.27 21.03
C PRO A 20 9.75 -4.13 19.81
N VAL A 21 8.72 -4.68 19.19
CA VAL A 21 8.79 -5.46 17.95
C VAL A 21 7.72 -4.95 17.00
N VAL A 22 8.08 -4.70 15.75
CA VAL A 22 7.13 -4.43 14.66
C VAL A 22 6.99 -5.70 13.84
N THR A 23 5.77 -6.19 13.65
CA THR A 23 5.47 -7.39 12.85
C THR A 23 4.80 -7.06 11.53
N ALA A 24 4.03 -5.97 11.45
CA ALA A 24 3.38 -5.54 10.23
C ALA A 24 3.04 -4.05 10.24
N VAL A 25 2.87 -3.49 9.05
CA VAL A 25 2.30 -2.17 8.81
C VAL A 25 1.08 -2.34 7.90
N SER A 26 -0.01 -1.64 8.17
CA SER A 26 -1.28 -1.79 7.43
C SER A 26 -1.16 -1.48 5.94
N SER A 27 -0.28 -0.57 5.56
CA SER A 27 0.12 -0.27 4.20
C SER A 27 1.56 0.22 4.17
N THR A 28 2.31 -0.19 3.16
CA THR A 28 3.69 0.30 2.93
C THR A 28 3.74 1.58 2.12
N MET A 29 2.62 2.01 1.52
CA MET A 29 2.51 3.27 0.77
C MET A 29 1.12 3.89 0.97
N PRO A 30 0.75 4.19 2.23
CA PRO A 30 -0.58 4.72 2.53
C PRO A 30 -0.78 6.11 1.93
N VAL A 31 -2.01 6.41 1.58
CA VAL A 31 -2.43 7.73 1.12
C VAL A 31 -2.36 8.73 2.29
N VAL A 32 -1.89 9.95 2.03
CA VAL A 32 -1.87 11.04 3.03
C VAL A 32 -3.27 11.25 3.61
N GLY A 33 -3.36 11.47 4.91
CA GLY A 33 -4.62 11.59 5.64
C GLY A 33 -5.28 10.26 6.01
N SER A 34 -4.78 9.12 5.53
CA SER A 34 -5.26 7.80 5.97
C SER A 34 -4.63 7.38 7.29
N THR A 35 -5.31 6.48 8.00
CA THR A 35 -4.78 5.88 9.22
C THR A 35 -3.77 4.79 8.88
N VAL A 36 -2.58 4.90 9.42
CA VAL A 36 -1.55 3.86 9.42
C VAL A 36 -1.63 3.11 10.74
N THR A 37 -1.70 1.78 10.66
CA THR A 37 -1.66 0.91 11.83
C THR A 37 -0.37 0.07 11.79
N ILE A 38 0.37 0.08 12.89
CA ILE A 38 1.56 -0.74 13.10
C ILE A 38 1.18 -1.83 14.10
N THR A 39 1.30 -3.09 13.71
CA THR A 39 1.07 -4.23 14.59
C THR A 39 2.41 -4.78 15.09
N GLY A 40 2.45 -5.19 16.34
CA GLY A 40 3.69 -5.68 16.93
C GLY A 40 3.56 -6.13 18.38
N GLN A 41 4.53 -5.82 19.20
CA GLN A 41 4.55 -6.13 20.63
C GLN A 41 5.34 -5.08 21.40
N ASN A 42 4.99 -4.95 22.70
CA ASN A 42 5.73 -4.14 23.67
C ASN A 42 5.77 -2.63 23.33
N PHE A 43 4.73 -2.10 22.75
CA PHE A 43 4.58 -0.66 22.49
C PHE A 43 4.23 0.12 23.75
N ILE A 44 5.05 -0.06 24.80
CA ILE A 44 4.85 0.55 26.12
C ILE A 44 5.51 1.91 26.14
N GLU A 45 4.76 2.94 26.54
CA GLU A 45 5.25 4.32 26.60
C GLU A 45 5.97 4.73 25.31
N VAL A 46 5.26 4.66 24.19
CA VAL A 46 5.79 5.10 22.88
C VAL A 46 6.10 6.59 22.96
N SER A 47 7.35 6.93 22.72
CA SER A 47 7.86 8.30 22.80
C SER A 47 8.15 8.91 21.42
N ARG A 48 8.27 8.07 20.38
CA ARG A 48 8.57 8.51 19.03
C ARG A 48 8.11 7.49 18.00
N VAL A 49 7.50 7.95 16.93
CA VAL A 49 7.34 7.23 15.66
C VAL A 49 7.95 8.11 14.58
N ASN A 50 9.02 7.62 13.94
CA ASN A 50 9.72 8.35 12.88
C ASN A 50 9.46 7.68 11.54
N ILE A 51 9.20 8.48 10.53
CA ILE A 51 8.91 8.06 9.17
C ILE A 51 10.13 8.28 8.30
N ASN A 52 10.72 7.20 7.81
CA ASN A 52 11.84 7.15 6.85
C ASN A 52 13.06 8.01 7.21
N GLY A 53 13.24 8.37 8.48
CA GLY A 53 14.26 9.30 8.90
C GLY A 53 13.97 10.78 8.60
N GLU A 54 12.83 11.08 7.95
CA GLU A 54 12.48 12.42 7.49
C GLU A 54 11.72 13.23 8.52
N PHE A 55 10.71 12.65 9.17
CA PHE A 55 9.89 13.38 10.14
C PHE A 55 9.32 12.45 11.22
N ASP A 56 8.95 13.08 12.33
CA ASP A 56 8.29 12.39 13.44
C ASP A 56 6.77 12.63 13.42
N ILE A 57 6.01 11.61 13.80
CA ILE A 57 4.60 11.77 14.13
C ILE A 57 4.51 12.40 15.53
N PRO A 58 3.76 13.51 15.70
CA PRO A 58 3.57 14.10 17.02
C PRO A 58 3.03 13.08 18.02
N VAL A 59 3.59 13.02 19.22
CA VAL A 59 3.23 12.00 20.22
C VAL A 59 1.73 12.06 20.57
N GLY A 60 1.11 13.25 20.54
CA GLY A 60 -0.32 13.43 20.77
C GLY A 60 -1.23 12.85 19.70
N ASP A 61 -0.68 12.56 18.49
CA ASP A 61 -1.41 11.98 17.36
C ASP A 61 -1.22 10.45 17.29
N ILE A 62 -0.42 9.88 18.21
CA ILE A 62 -0.17 8.45 18.30
C ILE A 62 -1.17 7.82 19.27
N THR A 63 -1.92 6.84 18.79
CA THR A 63 -2.77 6.00 19.63
C THR A 63 -2.14 4.64 19.81
N THR A 64 -2.00 4.19 21.05
CA THR A 64 -1.50 2.85 21.39
C THR A 64 -2.63 2.01 21.97
N SER A 65 -2.75 0.74 21.55
CA SER A 65 -3.72 -0.20 22.11
C SER A 65 -3.48 -0.48 23.59
N ASN A 66 -4.53 -0.86 24.32
CA ASN A 66 -4.41 -1.23 25.74
C ASN A 66 -3.58 -2.51 25.96
N THR A 67 -3.38 -3.30 24.92
CA THR A 67 -2.57 -4.54 24.91
C THR A 67 -1.13 -4.28 24.49
N PHE A 68 -0.80 -3.04 24.09
CA PHE A 68 0.54 -2.61 23.64
C PHE A 68 1.06 -3.41 22.44
N ASP A 69 0.17 -3.87 21.57
CA ASP A 69 0.43 -4.65 20.37
C ASP A 69 0.07 -3.90 19.07
N GLU A 70 -0.51 -2.71 19.20
CA GLU A 70 -0.88 -1.88 18.08
C GLU A 70 -0.61 -0.40 18.35
N ILE A 71 -0.11 0.29 17.32
CA ILE A 71 0.01 1.75 17.25
C ILE A 71 -0.74 2.21 16.03
N SER A 72 -1.50 3.30 16.12
CA SER A 72 -2.12 3.96 14.99
C SER A 72 -1.91 5.46 15.00
N PHE A 73 -1.81 6.05 13.81
CA PHE A 73 -1.70 7.48 13.58
C PHE A 73 -2.23 7.84 12.19
N VAL A 74 -2.57 9.10 11.96
CA VAL A 74 -2.91 9.62 10.63
C VAL A 74 -1.62 10.10 9.97
N LEU A 75 -1.35 9.65 8.73
CA LEU A 75 -0.17 10.07 7.98
C LEU A 75 -0.33 11.55 7.56
N PRO A 76 0.50 12.48 8.06
CA PRO A 76 0.30 13.91 7.81
C PRO A 76 0.80 14.36 6.44
N GLN A 77 1.81 13.68 5.90
CA GLN A 77 2.43 13.97 4.61
C GLN A 77 3.12 12.73 4.04
N ALA A 78 3.28 12.66 2.72
CA ALA A 78 4.04 11.60 2.07
C ALA A 78 5.54 11.81 2.31
N PRO A 79 6.32 10.75 2.61
CA PRO A 79 7.79 10.81 2.57
C PRO A 79 8.31 11.09 1.17
N THR A 80 9.48 11.70 1.08
CA THR A 80 10.15 12.03 -0.19
C THR A 80 11.19 10.98 -0.60
N GLN A 81 11.50 10.05 0.29
CA GLN A 81 12.43 8.95 0.05
C GLN A 81 11.93 7.64 0.68
N SER A 82 12.39 6.52 0.14
CA SER A 82 12.14 5.20 0.70
C SER A 82 12.88 5.03 2.03
N GLY A 83 12.29 4.31 2.97
CA GLY A 83 12.92 4.08 4.28
C GLY A 83 12.14 3.08 5.14
N HIS A 84 12.30 3.18 6.46
CA HIS A 84 11.61 2.35 7.42
C HIS A 84 10.88 3.20 8.46
N ILE A 85 9.79 2.69 8.97
CA ILE A 85 9.15 3.27 10.16
C ILE A 85 9.96 2.83 11.38
N SER A 86 10.39 3.80 12.19
CA SER A 86 11.08 3.56 13.44
C SER A 86 10.17 3.89 14.62
N VAL A 87 10.03 2.96 15.56
CA VAL A 87 9.24 3.11 16.79
C VAL A 87 10.17 3.08 17.99
N THR A 88 10.13 4.13 18.80
CA THR A 88 10.83 4.20 20.09
C THR A 88 9.81 4.09 21.23
N ALA A 89 10.00 3.07 22.06
CA ALA A 89 9.24 2.81 23.27
C ALA A 89 10.18 2.72 24.48
N ILE A 90 9.65 2.46 25.66
CA ILE A 90 10.48 2.39 26.87
C ILE A 90 11.61 1.33 26.80
N GLY A 91 11.39 0.23 26.07
CA GLY A 91 12.36 -0.85 25.88
C GLY A 91 13.41 -0.60 24.79
N GLY A 92 13.38 0.55 24.10
CA GLY A 92 14.30 0.93 23.03
C GLY A 92 13.61 1.21 21.70
N THR A 93 14.40 1.18 20.63
CA THR A 93 13.94 1.48 19.26
C THR A 93 13.94 0.22 18.40
N VAL A 94 12.95 0.12 17.50
CA VAL A 94 12.83 -0.91 16.47
C VAL A 94 12.42 -0.26 15.15
N GLU A 95 12.84 -0.85 14.04
CA GLU A 95 12.42 -0.47 12.69
C GLU A 95 11.51 -1.53 12.09
N SER A 96 10.61 -1.12 11.19
CA SER A 96 9.81 -2.03 10.38
C SER A 96 10.72 -2.87 9.47
N ALA A 97 10.35 -4.14 9.23
CA ALA A 97 11.08 -4.99 8.28
C ALA A 97 10.83 -4.55 6.83
N GLU A 98 9.60 -4.16 6.52
CA GLU A 98 9.21 -3.69 5.19
C GLU A 98 9.64 -2.25 4.98
N ILE A 99 10.04 -1.94 3.74
CA ILE A 99 10.32 -0.57 3.30
C ILE A 99 9.00 0.19 3.24
N PHE A 100 8.97 1.32 3.89
CA PHE A 100 7.84 2.26 3.86
C PHE A 100 8.10 3.29 2.77
N TYR A 101 7.10 3.53 1.91
CA TYR A 101 7.22 4.29 0.67
C TYR A 101 8.34 3.78 -0.25
N PRO A 102 8.22 2.56 -0.79
CA PRO A 102 9.22 2.01 -1.72
C PRO A 102 9.11 2.68 -3.11
N LEU A 103 9.52 3.94 -3.20
CA LEU A 103 9.33 4.81 -4.37
C LEU A 103 9.99 4.25 -5.62
N GLU A 104 11.15 3.59 -5.48
CA GLU A 104 11.88 2.99 -6.59
C GLU A 104 11.18 1.73 -7.15
N ASN A 105 10.20 1.21 -6.43
CA ASN A 105 9.41 0.06 -6.83
C ASN A 105 8.10 0.44 -7.52
N VAL A 106 7.72 1.73 -7.52
CA VAL A 106 6.49 2.21 -8.17
C VAL A 106 6.61 2.08 -9.67
N ILE A 107 5.58 1.51 -10.30
CA ILE A 107 5.52 1.30 -11.75
C ILE A 107 4.47 2.17 -12.42
N LEU A 108 3.44 2.60 -11.65
CA LEU A 108 2.35 3.43 -12.15
C LEU A 108 1.65 4.11 -10.96
N ASN A 109 1.60 5.45 -10.96
CA ASN A 109 0.91 6.24 -9.94
C ASN A 109 0.04 7.37 -10.51
N TYR A 110 -0.05 7.48 -11.85
CA TYR A 110 -0.79 8.54 -12.55
C TYR A 110 -0.34 9.99 -12.27
N ASP A 111 0.77 10.17 -11.54
CA ASP A 111 1.34 11.46 -11.10
C ASP A 111 2.76 11.70 -11.64
N GLY A 112 3.14 11.01 -12.69
CA GLY A 112 4.46 11.17 -13.31
C GLY A 112 5.23 9.86 -13.47
N ILE A 113 4.82 8.79 -12.80
CA ILE A 113 5.33 7.44 -13.06
C ILE A 113 4.27 6.67 -13.84
N GLY A 114 4.61 6.26 -15.05
CA GLY A 114 3.65 5.68 -15.98
C GLY A 114 2.68 6.72 -16.55
N SER A 115 1.79 6.27 -17.40
CA SER A 115 0.78 7.14 -18.02
C SER A 115 -0.42 6.35 -18.53
N HIS A 116 -1.60 6.92 -18.40
CA HIS A 116 -2.78 6.37 -19.05
C HIS A 116 -2.67 6.50 -20.57
N VAL A 117 -3.08 5.47 -21.30
CA VAL A 117 -3.09 5.44 -22.76
C VAL A 117 -4.50 5.54 -23.29
N TRP A 118 -5.42 4.69 -22.82
CA TRP A 118 -6.81 4.70 -23.22
C TRP A 118 -7.68 3.88 -22.24
N GLY A 119 -8.99 4.05 -22.38
CA GLY A 119 -10.00 3.37 -21.59
C GLY A 119 -11.16 4.32 -21.23
N ASP A 120 -12.20 3.77 -20.68
CA ASP A 120 -13.41 4.48 -20.29
C ASP A 120 -13.54 4.67 -18.77
N CYS A 121 -12.40 4.74 -18.09
CA CYS A 121 -12.25 5.04 -16.67
C CYS A 121 -12.30 6.56 -16.40
N SER A 122 -12.36 6.89 -15.12
CA SER A 122 -12.26 8.27 -14.64
C SER A 122 -10.91 8.48 -13.97
N PHE A 123 -10.40 9.72 -13.99
CA PHE A 123 -9.28 10.12 -13.16
C PHE A 123 -9.76 11.15 -12.15
N VAL A 124 -9.42 10.92 -10.90
CA VAL A 124 -9.80 11.80 -9.80
C VAL A 124 -8.55 12.46 -9.27
N VAL A 125 -8.50 13.78 -9.39
CA VAL A 125 -7.42 14.58 -8.79
C VAL A 125 -7.78 14.82 -7.33
N ALA A 126 -6.82 14.65 -6.47
CA ALA A 126 -6.96 14.89 -5.05
C ALA A 126 -6.94 16.39 -4.72
N ASP A 127 -7.99 17.08 -5.06
CA ASP A 127 -8.18 18.48 -4.64
C ASP A 127 -8.97 18.63 -3.33
N GLY A 128 -9.30 17.50 -2.69
CA GLY A 128 -10.05 17.45 -1.44
C GLY A 128 -11.57 17.66 -1.60
N SER A 129 -12.08 17.95 -2.81
CA SER A 129 -13.49 18.32 -3.00
C SER A 129 -14.37 17.21 -3.56
N SER A 130 -13.83 16.26 -4.28
CA SER A 130 -14.61 15.24 -5.00
C SER A 130 -14.00 13.83 -5.00
N ALA A 131 -12.77 13.69 -4.61
CA ALA A 131 -12.17 12.37 -4.47
C ALA A 131 -12.73 11.66 -3.24
N PRO A 132 -12.82 10.32 -3.27
CA PRO A 132 -13.24 9.57 -2.11
C PRO A 132 -12.32 9.80 -0.91
N TYR A 133 -11.25 10.50 -1.04
CA TYR A 133 -10.32 11.04 -0.08
C TYR A 133 -8.97 11.24 -0.75
N VAL A 134 -8.35 12.29 -0.40
CA VAL A 134 -7.05 12.74 -0.82
C VAL A 134 -6.13 11.57 -1.11
N SER A 135 -5.88 11.31 -2.38
CA SER A 135 -4.73 10.53 -2.79
C SER A 135 -3.48 11.41 -2.72
N ASN A 136 -2.31 10.84 -2.94
CA ASN A 136 -1.09 11.65 -3.08
C ASN A 136 -1.00 12.33 -4.45
N GLY A 137 -2.14 12.64 -5.08
CA GLY A 137 -2.24 13.16 -6.43
C GLY A 137 -3.44 12.59 -7.18
N THR A 138 -3.24 12.13 -8.39
CA THR A 138 -4.27 11.57 -9.27
C THR A 138 -4.40 10.06 -9.05
N CYS A 139 -5.62 9.55 -8.91
CA CYS A 139 -5.90 8.12 -8.87
C CYS A 139 -6.83 7.68 -10.00
N LEU A 140 -6.79 6.40 -10.35
CA LEU A 140 -7.69 5.77 -11.31
C LEU A 140 -9.03 5.47 -10.65
N GLY A 141 -10.14 5.95 -11.21
CA GLY A 141 -11.49 5.60 -10.79
C GLY A 141 -12.19 4.70 -11.80
N ILE A 142 -12.71 3.57 -11.34
CA ILE A 142 -13.61 2.70 -12.11
C ILE A 142 -14.98 2.77 -11.46
N THR A 143 -15.86 3.56 -12.07
CA THR A 143 -17.12 3.96 -11.45
C THR A 143 -18.30 3.80 -12.39
N GLY A 144 -19.49 3.52 -11.87
CA GLY A 144 -20.76 3.48 -12.58
C GLY A 144 -21.52 2.17 -12.45
N THR A 145 -22.59 2.03 -13.22
CA THR A 145 -23.48 0.86 -13.19
C THR A 145 -23.11 -0.14 -14.27
N VAL A 146 -22.91 -1.38 -13.88
CA VAL A 146 -22.53 -2.50 -14.76
C VAL A 146 -23.70 -3.44 -14.92
N SER A 147 -24.11 -3.70 -16.17
CA SER A 147 -25.16 -4.66 -16.47
C SER A 147 -24.73 -6.09 -16.11
N ALA A 148 -25.73 -6.95 -15.87
CA ALA A 148 -25.50 -8.38 -15.70
C ALA A 148 -24.83 -9.01 -16.93
N SER A 149 -24.04 -10.04 -16.72
CA SER A 149 -23.35 -10.80 -17.76
C SER A 149 -22.52 -9.94 -18.73
N ASN A 150 -21.96 -8.85 -18.23
CA ASN A 150 -21.11 -7.92 -19.00
C ASN A 150 -19.63 -8.22 -18.74
N TYR A 151 -18.90 -8.61 -19.77
CA TYR A 151 -17.50 -9.03 -19.71
C TYR A 151 -16.50 -7.93 -20.06
N TRP A 152 -16.94 -6.77 -20.61
CA TRP A 152 -16.07 -5.68 -21.02
C TRP A 152 -16.72 -4.34 -20.73
N TRP A 153 -16.78 -3.97 -19.47
CA TRP A 153 -17.53 -2.78 -19.12
C TRP A 153 -16.66 -1.53 -18.93
N LYS A 154 -15.69 -1.59 -18.03
CA LYS A 154 -14.82 -0.48 -17.74
C LYS A 154 -13.37 -0.94 -17.71
N GLN A 155 -12.50 -0.11 -18.23
CA GLN A 155 -11.10 -0.48 -18.35
C GLN A 155 -10.20 0.73 -18.32
N SER A 156 -8.99 0.53 -17.82
CA SER A 156 -7.84 1.42 -17.96
C SER A 156 -6.72 0.65 -18.59
N TYR A 157 -6.11 1.23 -19.61
CA TYR A 157 -4.92 0.72 -20.25
C TYR A 157 -3.83 1.78 -20.14
N SER A 158 -2.71 1.41 -19.55
CA SER A 158 -1.67 2.35 -19.15
C SER A 158 -0.30 1.80 -19.51
N ASN A 159 0.68 2.71 -19.68
CA ASN A 159 2.09 2.37 -19.73
C ASN A 159 2.68 2.46 -18.32
N ALA A 160 3.34 1.40 -17.89
CA ALA A 160 4.09 1.33 -16.65
C ALA A 160 5.58 1.62 -16.91
N GLN A 161 6.27 2.04 -15.87
CA GLN A 161 7.73 2.09 -15.81
C GLN A 161 8.22 0.94 -14.95
N TRP A 162 8.74 -0.12 -15.56
CA TRP A 162 9.17 -1.29 -14.79
C TRP A 162 10.33 -0.97 -13.86
N VAL A 163 10.36 -1.62 -12.72
CA VAL A 163 11.40 -1.46 -11.71
C VAL A 163 12.77 -1.81 -12.29
N ASN A 164 13.77 -0.99 -12.03
CA ASN A 164 15.13 -1.21 -12.52
C ASN A 164 15.75 -2.49 -11.90
N THR A 165 16.57 -3.19 -12.67
CA THR A 165 17.26 -4.41 -12.23
C THR A 165 18.31 -4.18 -11.13
N SER A 166 18.68 -2.94 -10.85
CA SER A 166 19.47 -2.58 -9.66
C SER A 166 18.65 -2.70 -8.35
N ILE A 167 17.32 -2.61 -8.45
CA ILE A 167 16.38 -2.73 -7.31
C ILE A 167 15.83 -4.16 -7.22
N ILE A 168 15.33 -4.68 -8.34
CA ILE A 168 14.89 -6.09 -8.46
C ILE A 168 15.83 -6.78 -9.43
N PRO A 169 16.82 -7.57 -8.97
CA PRO A 169 17.73 -8.29 -9.86
C PRO A 169 16.99 -9.13 -10.90
N GLY A 170 17.48 -9.13 -12.12
CA GLY A 170 16.83 -9.82 -13.25
C GLY A 170 16.63 -11.32 -13.03
N ASN A 171 17.49 -11.98 -12.26
CA ASN A 171 17.37 -13.40 -11.91
C ASN A 171 16.38 -13.68 -10.76
N THR A 172 15.69 -12.67 -10.24
CA THR A 172 14.66 -12.86 -9.20
C THR A 172 13.51 -13.67 -9.79
N PRO A 173 13.12 -14.81 -9.17
CA PRO A 173 11.96 -15.57 -9.59
C PRO A 173 10.68 -14.72 -9.53
N ILE A 174 9.81 -14.86 -10.51
CA ILE A 174 8.52 -14.16 -10.51
C ILE A 174 7.67 -14.57 -9.29
N ASP A 175 7.80 -15.81 -8.84
CA ASP A 175 7.12 -16.31 -7.65
C ASP A 175 7.53 -15.60 -6.34
N ASP A 176 8.70 -14.97 -6.29
CA ASP A 176 9.18 -14.21 -5.15
C ASP A 176 8.69 -12.76 -5.16
N LEU A 177 7.93 -12.37 -6.19
CA LEU A 177 7.43 -11.01 -6.39
C LEU A 177 5.93 -10.92 -6.23
N LYS A 178 5.48 -9.76 -5.79
CA LYS A 178 4.06 -9.39 -5.71
C LYS A 178 3.84 -8.02 -6.35
N LEU A 179 2.71 -7.88 -7.00
CA LEU A 179 2.14 -6.59 -7.38
C LEU A 179 1.38 -6.07 -6.17
N GLN A 180 1.70 -4.87 -5.72
CA GLN A 180 0.96 -4.14 -4.70
C GLN A 180 0.38 -2.87 -5.28
N PHE A 181 -0.72 -2.43 -4.73
CA PHE A 181 -1.37 -1.16 -5.07
C PHE A 181 -2.31 -0.75 -3.94
N GLU A 182 -2.68 0.51 -3.90
CA GLU A 182 -3.73 0.99 -3.01
C GLU A 182 -5.08 0.90 -3.72
N CYS A 183 -6.10 0.47 -2.98
CA CYS A 183 -7.46 0.34 -3.46
C CYS A 183 -8.44 0.98 -2.46
N PHE A 184 -9.37 1.77 -2.97
CA PHE A 184 -10.48 2.31 -2.19
C PHE A 184 -11.79 1.79 -2.79
N VAL A 185 -12.61 1.17 -1.96
CA VAL A 185 -13.96 0.70 -2.32
C VAL A 185 -14.96 1.55 -1.55
N LYS A 186 -15.81 2.31 -2.26
CA LYS A 186 -16.77 3.20 -1.59
C LYS A 186 -17.85 2.43 -0.86
N GLU A 187 -18.47 1.47 -1.54
CA GLU A 187 -19.56 0.65 -1.01
C GLU A 187 -19.41 -0.80 -1.45
N VAL A 188 -19.91 -1.72 -0.64
CA VAL A 188 -19.91 -3.14 -0.99
C VAL A 188 -20.74 -3.38 -2.24
N PHE A 189 -20.22 -4.16 -3.15
CA PHE A 189 -20.92 -4.63 -4.34
C PHE A 189 -20.75 -6.15 -4.51
N THR A 190 -21.66 -6.76 -5.27
CA THR A 190 -21.62 -8.18 -5.62
C THR A 190 -21.81 -8.34 -7.12
N GLY A 191 -21.13 -9.33 -7.70
CA GLY A 191 -21.15 -9.64 -9.13
C GLY A 191 -19.94 -9.13 -9.89
N PRO A 192 -19.63 -7.82 -9.91
CA PRO A 192 -18.42 -7.32 -10.56
C PRO A 192 -17.15 -7.91 -9.98
N VAL A 193 -16.20 -8.17 -10.88
CA VAL A 193 -14.84 -8.62 -10.58
C VAL A 193 -13.83 -7.76 -11.31
N PHE A 194 -12.65 -7.62 -10.72
CA PHE A 194 -11.54 -6.90 -11.33
C PHE A 194 -10.49 -7.88 -11.85
N GLN A 195 -9.82 -7.46 -12.90
CA GLN A 195 -8.82 -8.22 -13.60
C GLN A 195 -7.65 -7.32 -13.91
N ILE A 196 -6.43 -7.81 -13.72
CA ILE A 196 -5.20 -7.10 -14.05
C ILE A 196 -4.47 -7.90 -15.12
N ALA A 197 -4.02 -7.23 -16.17
CA ALA A 197 -3.16 -7.78 -17.21
C ALA A 197 -1.86 -6.96 -17.29
N MET A 198 -0.74 -7.64 -17.50
CA MET A 198 0.59 -7.03 -17.62
C MET A 198 1.34 -7.58 -18.81
N CYS A 199 2.01 -6.72 -19.57
CA CYS A 199 2.85 -7.07 -20.71
C CYS A 199 2.17 -7.79 -21.87
N GLU A 200 0.86 -7.75 -21.98
CA GLU A 200 0.14 -8.49 -22.99
C GLU A 200 -0.60 -7.56 -23.94
N ASN A 201 -0.86 -8.06 -25.14
CA ASN A 201 -1.88 -7.45 -25.95
C ASN A 201 -3.22 -7.59 -25.24
N PHE A 202 -4.04 -6.57 -25.35
CA PHE A 202 -5.31 -6.40 -24.71
C PHE A 202 -6.21 -7.65 -24.67
N ASP A 203 -6.09 -8.52 -25.67
CA ASP A 203 -6.95 -9.67 -25.87
C ASP A 203 -6.39 -11.00 -25.30
N ALA A 204 -5.15 -11.03 -24.85
CA ALA A 204 -4.46 -12.33 -24.77
C ALA A 204 -4.23 -12.89 -23.38
N ALA A 205 -4.28 -12.10 -22.31
CA ALA A 205 -3.72 -12.63 -21.09
C ALA A 205 -4.43 -12.24 -19.83
N LEU A 206 -5.65 -12.39 -19.87
CA LEU A 206 -6.39 -12.22 -18.63
C LEU A 206 -6.21 -13.47 -17.78
N ASN A 207 -5.33 -13.42 -16.82
CA ASN A 207 -5.04 -14.51 -15.89
C ASN A 207 -6.14 -14.74 -14.86
N GLY A 208 -7.40 -14.66 -15.31
CA GLY A 208 -8.56 -14.92 -14.49
C GLY A 208 -9.17 -13.67 -13.85
N TYR A 209 -10.37 -13.83 -13.37
CA TYR A 209 -11.13 -12.80 -12.68
C TYR A 209 -10.82 -12.83 -11.20
N VAL A 210 -10.42 -11.70 -10.64
CA VAL A 210 -10.10 -11.59 -9.22
C VAL A 210 -11.08 -10.60 -8.59
N PRO A 211 -11.98 -11.07 -7.70
CA PRO A 211 -12.83 -10.17 -6.91
C PRO A 211 -12.00 -9.18 -6.09
N VAL A 212 -12.47 -7.96 -5.91
CA VAL A 212 -11.76 -6.93 -5.12
C VAL A 212 -11.41 -7.45 -3.72
N SER A 213 -12.31 -8.19 -3.08
CA SER A 213 -12.05 -8.84 -1.79
C SER A 213 -10.85 -9.80 -1.80
N SER A 214 -10.52 -10.38 -2.94
CA SER A 214 -9.34 -11.24 -3.09
C SER A 214 -8.03 -10.43 -3.18
N PHE A 215 -8.08 -9.19 -3.67
CA PHE A 215 -6.92 -8.31 -3.66
C PHE A 215 -6.57 -7.83 -2.26
N THR A 216 -7.60 -7.49 -1.48
CA THR A 216 -7.42 -6.90 -0.15
C THR A 216 -7.34 -7.93 0.97
N GLY A 217 -7.87 -9.13 0.75
CA GLY A 217 -8.15 -10.08 1.83
C GLY A 217 -9.23 -9.58 2.81
N LYS A 218 -9.87 -8.44 2.52
CA LYS A 218 -10.84 -7.74 3.37
C LYS A 218 -11.98 -7.18 2.52
N THR A 219 -13.16 -7.06 3.11
CA THR A 219 -14.35 -6.42 2.53
C THR A 219 -14.58 -5.02 3.11
N GLU A 220 -13.53 -4.31 3.49
CA GLU A 220 -13.63 -3.00 4.10
C GLU A 220 -13.94 -1.94 3.02
N THR A 221 -14.79 -1.00 3.36
CA THR A 221 -15.22 0.09 2.48
C THR A 221 -14.94 1.44 3.15
N GLY A 222 -14.92 2.49 2.33
CA GLY A 222 -14.77 3.85 2.82
C GLY A 222 -13.36 4.25 3.27
N LYS A 223 -12.36 3.41 2.96
CA LYS A 223 -10.95 3.70 3.25
C LYS A 223 -10.02 3.11 2.20
N TRP A 224 -8.84 3.68 2.10
CA TRP A 224 -7.75 3.12 1.30
C TRP A 224 -7.18 1.88 1.98
N MET A 225 -6.94 0.84 1.20
CA MET A 225 -6.39 -0.43 1.64
C MET A 225 -5.24 -0.84 0.74
N GLN A 226 -4.17 -1.36 1.31
CA GLN A 226 -3.14 -2.01 0.52
C GLN A 226 -3.64 -3.36 0.01
N CYS A 227 -3.54 -3.54 -1.29
CA CYS A 227 -3.85 -4.78 -1.99
C CYS A 227 -2.57 -5.44 -2.47
N SER A 228 -2.56 -6.76 -2.54
CA SER A 228 -1.40 -7.52 -2.98
C SER A 228 -1.83 -8.75 -3.76
N VAL A 229 -1.19 -8.96 -4.92
CA VAL A 229 -1.38 -10.11 -5.78
C VAL A 229 -0.03 -10.72 -6.09
N SER A 230 0.12 -12.05 -6.06
CA SER A 230 1.36 -12.69 -6.52
C SER A 230 1.62 -12.30 -7.97
N LEU A 231 2.83 -11.87 -8.32
CA LEU A 231 3.14 -11.48 -9.68
C LEU A 231 2.96 -12.66 -10.65
N SER A 232 3.25 -13.88 -10.21
CA SER A 232 3.02 -15.12 -10.99
C SER A 232 1.54 -15.42 -11.28
N SER A 233 0.60 -14.77 -10.60
CA SER A 233 -0.83 -14.87 -10.97
C SER A 233 -1.22 -13.91 -12.10
N VAL A 234 -0.35 -12.97 -12.46
CA VAL A 234 -0.58 -11.95 -13.48
C VAL A 234 0.30 -12.17 -14.71
N VAL A 235 1.50 -12.76 -14.54
CA VAL A 235 2.45 -13.08 -15.62
C VAL A 235 2.95 -14.51 -15.47
N ALA A 236 3.28 -15.15 -16.58
CA ALA A 236 3.72 -16.56 -16.64
C ALA A 236 5.23 -16.72 -16.83
N ASP A 237 6.02 -15.66 -16.65
CA ASP A 237 7.47 -15.68 -16.81
C ASP A 237 8.14 -16.40 -15.62
N ALA A 238 9.35 -16.94 -15.84
CA ALA A 238 10.10 -17.61 -14.78
C ALA A 238 10.85 -16.61 -13.90
N THR A 239 11.47 -15.59 -14.52
CA THR A 239 12.28 -14.59 -13.84
C THR A 239 11.83 -13.17 -14.20
N TYR A 240 12.27 -12.21 -13.39
CA TYR A 240 12.01 -10.80 -13.65
C TYR A 240 12.65 -10.34 -14.98
N GLN A 241 13.80 -10.89 -15.37
CA GLN A 241 14.42 -10.59 -16.66
C GLN A 241 13.60 -11.12 -17.84
N ASP A 242 12.99 -12.31 -17.72
CA ASP A 242 12.12 -12.85 -18.77
C ASP A 242 10.91 -11.96 -18.97
N PHE A 243 10.32 -11.46 -17.88
CA PHE A 243 9.25 -10.47 -17.90
C PHE A 243 9.68 -9.17 -18.62
N LEU A 244 10.85 -8.62 -18.29
CA LEU A 244 11.37 -7.42 -18.94
C LEU A 244 11.69 -7.64 -20.44
N ASN A 245 12.11 -8.84 -20.81
CA ASN A 245 12.44 -9.21 -22.19
C ASN A 245 11.22 -9.23 -23.12
N ARG A 246 10.01 -9.23 -22.59
CA ARG A 246 8.78 -9.03 -23.38
C ARG A 246 8.74 -7.67 -24.06
N ASN A 247 9.56 -6.73 -23.58
CA ASN A 247 9.68 -5.37 -24.11
C ASN A 247 8.34 -4.62 -24.24
N SER A 248 7.41 -4.93 -23.36
CA SER A 248 6.12 -4.26 -23.22
C SER A 248 6.08 -3.43 -21.96
N THR A 249 5.39 -2.30 -21.99
CA THR A 249 5.16 -1.45 -20.82
C THR A 249 3.70 -1.48 -20.36
N HIS A 250 2.89 -2.33 -20.96
CA HIS A 250 1.44 -2.28 -20.77
C HIS A 250 0.98 -2.92 -19.47
N ILE A 251 0.10 -2.20 -18.78
CA ILE A 251 -0.69 -2.69 -17.66
C ILE A 251 -2.15 -2.28 -17.84
N GLY A 252 -3.06 -3.22 -17.67
CA GLY A 252 -4.50 -2.98 -17.78
C GLY A 252 -5.22 -3.35 -16.48
N VAL A 253 -6.21 -2.54 -16.09
CA VAL A 253 -7.16 -2.83 -15.03
C VAL A 253 -8.56 -2.84 -15.63
N TYR A 254 -9.27 -3.94 -15.45
CA TYR A 254 -10.57 -4.18 -16.05
C TYR A 254 -11.61 -4.50 -14.98
N ALA A 255 -12.83 -3.98 -15.18
CA ALA A 255 -13.98 -4.36 -14.38
C ALA A 255 -15.00 -5.04 -15.29
N THR A 256 -15.41 -6.25 -14.94
CA THR A 256 -16.44 -7.04 -15.63
C THR A 256 -17.51 -7.45 -14.63
N ASN A 257 -18.67 -7.84 -15.11
CA ASN A 257 -19.73 -8.36 -14.26
C ASN A 257 -20.25 -9.71 -14.79
N PRO A 258 -19.63 -10.83 -14.40
CA PRO A 258 -20.14 -12.15 -14.74
C PRO A 258 -21.43 -12.53 -13.97
N GLY A 259 -21.82 -11.72 -12.98
CA GLY A 259 -23.02 -11.94 -12.18
C GLY A 259 -24.31 -11.81 -12.95
N SER A 260 -25.39 -12.35 -12.40
CA SER A 260 -26.74 -12.37 -13.00
C SER A 260 -27.53 -11.09 -12.73
N SER A 261 -27.01 -10.17 -11.94
CA SER A 261 -27.66 -8.92 -11.58
C SER A 261 -26.79 -7.71 -11.92
N GLN A 262 -27.44 -6.61 -12.27
CA GLN A 262 -26.78 -5.31 -12.40
C GLN A 262 -26.18 -4.88 -11.07
N ALA A 263 -25.01 -4.23 -11.11
CA ALA A 263 -24.34 -3.67 -9.93
C ALA A 263 -23.81 -2.27 -10.22
N THR A 264 -23.79 -1.41 -9.21
CA THR A 264 -23.09 -0.13 -9.24
C THR A 264 -21.78 -0.29 -8.48
N ILE A 265 -20.68 0.18 -9.06
CA ILE A 265 -19.36 0.16 -8.45
C ILE A 265 -18.77 1.56 -8.41
N GLU A 266 -17.98 1.80 -7.37
CA GLU A 266 -17.13 2.98 -7.24
C GLU A 266 -15.87 2.53 -6.52
N VAL A 267 -14.81 2.29 -7.31
CA VAL A 267 -13.53 1.74 -6.86
C VAL A 267 -12.41 2.59 -7.44
N TYR A 268 -11.41 2.88 -6.62
CA TYR A 268 -10.25 3.68 -6.99
C TYR A 268 -8.98 2.90 -6.74
N PHE A 269 -7.97 3.13 -7.60
CA PHE A 269 -6.67 2.46 -7.55
C PHE A 269 -5.55 3.49 -7.66
N ASP A 270 -4.45 3.24 -6.95
CA ASP A 270 -3.27 4.08 -6.99
C ASP A 270 -1.99 3.28 -6.64
N ASN A 271 -0.83 3.87 -6.90
CA ASN A 271 0.48 3.44 -6.40
C ASN A 271 0.83 1.98 -6.71
N PHE A 272 0.64 1.56 -7.96
CA PHE A 272 1.05 0.23 -8.40
C PHE A 272 2.56 0.08 -8.31
N ARG A 273 3.03 -0.98 -7.67
CA ARG A 273 4.44 -1.27 -7.42
C ARG A 273 4.74 -2.75 -7.44
N ILE A 274 5.95 -3.12 -7.86
CA ILE A 274 6.43 -4.50 -7.76
C ILE A 274 7.41 -4.57 -6.61
N VAL A 275 7.14 -5.45 -5.65
CA VAL A 275 7.98 -5.65 -4.46
C VAL A 275 8.22 -7.13 -4.22
N ARG A 276 9.21 -7.47 -3.40
CA ARG A 276 9.45 -8.84 -2.96
C ARG A 276 8.37 -9.28 -1.95
N LYS A 277 8.11 -10.58 -1.92
CA LYS A 277 7.23 -11.20 -0.91
C LYS A 277 7.87 -11.22 0.46
#